data_bdaf1b86de6fd1d22330dd3600ec7dec
#
_entry.id   bdaf1b86de6fd1d22330dd3600ec7dec
#
_cell.length_a   1.000
_cell.length_b   1.000
_cell.length_c   1.000
_cell.angle_alpha   90.00
_cell.angle_beta   90.00
_cell.angle_gamma   90.00
#
_symmetry.space_group_name_H-M   'P 1'
#
loop_
_entity.id
_entity.type
_entity.pdbx_description
1 polymer ?
#
loop_
_entity_poly.entity_id
_entity_poly.type
_entity_poly.pdbx_seq_one_letter_code
_entity_poly.pdbx_strand_id
1 'polypeptide(L)'
;MAYSLSHSYFGANFVSDFHWINYADPSNGFVRYQTQPDALAKGLYSINPDTQAVTLGVDDTNVYALSEGRPSVRLESKQVYNGGLFIGDFAHMPPSVCGLWPAFWMYGPDWPASGEIDIVEGANQATVNVISGHTTSGCTLPNNPAVSGQNLLTDCESPGTTNNAGCNYVPPTSDTHTYGDPFNAVGGGVYALEWTDDAISVWHWPRQSIPADILSKKPDPSGWGLPTALFGTLTCEVNKYFKDMSIVIQTNFCGDYAGNIWGQASDTCNQVAPTCNEYVANNPSAFTSAYWEVNYIDVYQLGLGNTTTSTPEPTTTTTVKTTSTVFTTVPNPATMSHNSTALISTTLPSAAVSTAPPSPSTDPLVPEREPATIDGYAFLGCFGSATGFSTFTAKASATDMTLQKCVDLCTPSKYAGVHQKCVPLSQMNVSAADRM
;
A
#
# COMPACT_ATOMS: atom_id res chain seq x y z
N MET A 1 -21.53 18.31 -0.26
CA MET A 1 -21.19 17.17 0.63
C MET A 1 -19.79 17.44 1.19
N ALA A 2 -19.52 17.14 2.46
CA ALA A 2 -18.21 17.40 3.05
C ALA A 2 -17.41 16.10 3.16
N TYR A 3 -16.13 16.16 2.93
CA TYR A 3 -15.19 15.09 3.18
C TYR A 3 -15.00 14.90 4.69
N SER A 4 -14.95 13.66 5.16
CA SER A 4 -14.64 13.29 6.55
C SER A 4 -13.47 12.31 6.56
N LEU A 5 -12.53 12.47 7.50
CA LEU A 5 -11.38 11.58 7.65
C LEU A 5 -11.88 10.16 7.93
N SER A 6 -11.51 9.24 7.07
CA SER A 6 -11.86 7.82 7.14
C SER A 6 -10.71 6.99 7.69
N HIS A 7 -9.48 7.28 7.24
CA HIS A 7 -8.28 6.59 7.66
C HIS A 7 -7.09 7.54 7.63
N SER A 8 -6.13 7.33 8.53
CA SER A 8 -4.88 8.09 8.56
C SER A 8 -3.70 7.14 8.75
N TYR A 9 -2.86 7.05 7.75
CA TYR A 9 -1.57 6.35 7.81
C TYR A 9 -0.55 7.30 8.41
N PHE A 10 -0.22 7.08 9.69
CA PHE A 10 0.59 8.00 10.48
C PHE A 10 1.36 7.24 11.57
N GLY A 11 2.64 7.53 11.76
CA GLY A 11 3.46 6.92 12.79
C GLY A 11 3.46 5.39 12.73
N ALA A 12 3.21 4.74 13.86
CA ALA A 12 3.20 3.28 13.96
C ALA A 12 2.10 2.64 13.10
N ASN A 13 0.94 3.29 12.95
CA ASN A 13 -0.14 2.77 12.10
C ASN A 13 0.27 2.75 10.63
N PHE A 14 1.04 3.74 10.17
CA PHE A 14 1.58 3.71 8.82
C PHE A 14 2.30 2.39 8.53
N VAL A 15 3.16 1.96 9.45
CA VAL A 15 3.98 0.75 9.25
C VAL A 15 3.15 -0.53 9.35
N SER A 16 2.13 -0.55 10.25
CA SER A 16 1.28 -1.73 10.48
C SER A 16 0.20 -1.92 9.44
N ASP A 17 -0.26 -0.86 8.79
CA ASP A 17 -1.40 -0.90 7.86
C ASP A 17 -0.99 -1.11 6.40
N PHE A 18 0.32 -1.37 6.18
CA PHE A 18 0.86 -1.74 4.87
C PHE A 18 1.38 -3.18 4.88
N HIS A 19 1.29 -3.83 3.72
CA HIS A 19 2.07 -5.00 3.39
C HIS A 19 3.48 -4.58 3.00
N TRP A 20 4.48 -5.24 3.54
CA TRP A 20 5.89 -5.09 3.18
C TRP A 20 6.22 -6.09 2.08
N ILE A 21 6.34 -5.61 0.87
CA ILE A 21 6.58 -6.44 -0.29
C ILE A 21 8.03 -6.91 -0.29
N ASN A 22 8.26 -8.20 -0.59
CA ASN A 22 9.59 -8.81 -0.61
C ASN A 22 9.80 -9.80 -1.76
N TYR A 23 8.89 -9.83 -2.72
CA TYR A 23 9.08 -10.60 -3.96
C TYR A 23 9.88 -9.80 -4.99
N ALA A 24 10.30 -10.48 -6.07
CA ALA A 24 11.05 -9.86 -7.16
C ALA A 24 10.21 -8.76 -7.81
N ASP A 25 10.85 -7.63 -8.09
CA ASP A 25 10.19 -6.49 -8.71
C ASP A 25 9.70 -6.82 -10.12
N PRO A 26 8.39 -6.68 -10.42
CA PRO A 26 7.84 -7.03 -11.73
C PRO A 26 8.29 -6.08 -12.85
N SER A 27 8.79 -4.90 -12.51
CA SER A 27 9.33 -3.90 -13.45
C SER A 27 10.85 -4.01 -13.67
N ASN A 28 11.43 -5.19 -13.38
CA ASN A 28 12.82 -5.53 -13.63
C ASN A 28 13.84 -4.62 -12.93
N GLY A 29 13.49 -4.00 -11.82
CA GLY A 29 14.34 -3.11 -11.05
C GLY A 29 15.58 -3.82 -10.48
N PHE A 30 16.71 -3.09 -10.42
CA PHE A 30 17.89 -3.53 -9.66
C PHE A 30 17.67 -3.31 -8.17
N VAL A 31 16.63 -3.91 -7.63
CA VAL A 31 16.13 -3.72 -6.28
C VAL A 31 15.86 -5.07 -5.60
N ARG A 32 15.99 -5.09 -4.29
CA ARG A 32 15.58 -6.18 -3.42
C ARG A 32 14.76 -5.63 -2.28
N TYR A 33 13.45 -5.64 -2.44
CA TYR A 33 12.53 -5.18 -1.41
C TYR A 33 12.62 -6.03 -0.16
N GLN A 34 12.57 -5.40 0.99
CA GLN A 34 12.82 -6.02 2.29
C GLN A 34 11.51 -6.24 3.06
N THR A 35 11.47 -7.35 3.80
CA THR A 35 10.44 -7.54 4.85
C THR A 35 10.58 -6.46 5.92
N GLN A 36 9.53 -6.21 6.70
CA GLN A 36 9.60 -5.23 7.80
C GLN A 36 10.74 -5.51 8.79
N PRO A 37 10.95 -6.75 9.29
CA PRO A 37 12.08 -7.04 10.18
C PRO A 37 13.44 -6.81 9.53
N ASP A 38 13.62 -7.17 8.25
CA ASP A 38 14.88 -6.98 7.54
C ASP A 38 15.14 -5.49 7.26
N ALA A 39 14.12 -4.73 6.90
CA ALA A 39 14.20 -3.28 6.70
C ALA A 39 14.60 -2.57 8.00
N LEU A 40 14.01 -2.96 9.15
CA LEU A 40 14.38 -2.44 10.46
C LEU A 40 15.84 -2.77 10.80
N ALA A 41 16.24 -4.03 10.62
CA ALA A 41 17.61 -4.48 10.92
C ALA A 41 18.67 -3.77 10.06
N LYS A 42 18.30 -3.33 8.86
CA LYS A 42 19.16 -2.57 7.92
C LYS A 42 19.05 -1.06 8.07
N GLY A 43 18.19 -0.56 8.97
CA GLY A 43 17.96 0.88 9.14
C GLY A 43 17.23 1.54 7.95
N LEU A 44 16.50 0.76 7.15
CA LEU A 44 15.79 1.27 5.98
C LEU A 44 14.46 1.97 6.32
N TYR A 45 13.99 1.87 7.55
CA TYR A 45 12.89 2.68 8.03
C TYR A 45 13.04 3.08 9.50
N SER A 46 12.48 4.21 9.83
CA SER A 46 12.37 4.69 11.22
C SER A 46 11.10 5.53 11.39
N ILE A 47 10.69 5.70 12.65
CA ILE A 47 9.62 6.61 13.03
C ILE A 47 10.24 7.66 13.96
N ASN A 48 10.10 8.92 13.60
CA ASN A 48 10.56 10.02 14.45
C ASN A 48 9.71 10.07 15.74
N PRO A 49 10.31 9.96 16.94
CA PRO A 49 9.55 9.88 18.18
C PRO A 49 8.77 11.16 18.51
N ASP A 50 9.23 12.32 18.03
CA ASP A 50 8.61 13.61 18.34
C ASP A 50 7.51 13.98 17.35
N THR A 51 7.78 13.83 16.05
CA THR A 51 6.85 14.21 14.96
C THR A 51 5.99 13.06 14.47
N GLN A 52 6.38 11.82 14.77
CA GLN A 52 5.78 10.58 14.23
C GLN A 52 5.92 10.47 12.69
N ALA A 53 6.73 11.30 12.05
CA ALA A 53 7.04 11.14 10.64
C ALA A 53 7.76 9.82 10.39
N VAL A 54 7.41 9.16 9.28
CA VAL A 54 7.97 7.86 8.90
C VAL A 54 9.01 8.07 7.82
N THR A 55 10.25 7.62 8.08
CA THR A 55 11.33 7.60 7.08
C THR A 55 11.38 6.23 6.42
N LEU A 56 11.38 6.20 5.09
CA LEU A 56 11.51 5.00 4.26
C LEU A 56 12.71 5.18 3.33
N GLY A 57 13.80 4.48 3.59
CA GLY A 57 15.07 4.63 2.88
C GLY A 57 15.48 3.39 2.10
N VAL A 58 16.70 3.47 1.58
CA VAL A 58 17.38 2.41 0.86
C VAL A 58 18.74 2.11 1.50
N ASP A 59 19.37 0.99 1.16
CA ASP A 59 20.77 0.76 1.57
C ASP A 59 21.71 1.76 0.85
N ASP A 60 22.47 2.51 1.62
CA ASP A 60 23.42 3.53 1.16
C ASP A 60 24.86 3.23 1.55
N THR A 61 25.13 2.03 2.05
CA THR A 61 26.43 1.66 2.64
C THR A 61 27.14 0.54 1.91
N ASN A 62 26.41 -0.42 1.32
CA ASN A 62 26.99 -1.63 0.76
C ASN A 62 27.07 -1.61 -0.76
N VAL A 63 28.11 -2.24 -1.30
CA VAL A 63 28.23 -2.59 -2.71
C VAL A 63 27.59 -3.96 -2.94
N TYR A 64 26.92 -4.15 -4.07
CA TYR A 64 26.17 -5.36 -4.40
C TYR A 64 26.65 -5.98 -5.71
N ALA A 65 26.58 -7.30 -5.83
CA ALA A 65 26.76 -7.96 -7.11
C ALA A 65 25.58 -7.66 -8.05
N LEU A 66 25.81 -7.66 -9.36
CA LEU A 66 24.78 -7.37 -10.37
C LEU A 66 23.59 -8.36 -10.37
N SER A 67 23.73 -9.48 -9.68
CA SER A 67 22.68 -10.48 -9.49
C SER A 67 21.82 -10.29 -8.24
N GLU A 68 22.13 -9.29 -7.37
CA GLU A 68 21.53 -9.21 -6.03
C GLU A 68 20.41 -8.16 -5.92
N GLY A 69 20.55 -7.01 -6.57
CA GLY A 69 19.69 -5.84 -6.36
C GLY A 69 19.99 -5.10 -5.03
N ARG A 70 19.76 -3.79 -5.00
CA ARG A 70 19.97 -2.93 -3.81
C ARG A 70 18.77 -3.05 -2.86
N PRO A 71 19.01 -3.25 -1.56
CA PRO A 71 17.91 -3.26 -0.57
C PRO A 71 17.14 -1.94 -0.53
N SER A 72 15.82 -2.06 -0.54
CA SER A 72 14.87 -0.96 -0.48
C SER A 72 13.56 -1.43 0.13
N VAL A 73 12.57 -0.55 0.19
CA VAL A 73 11.23 -0.86 0.68
C VAL A 73 10.17 -0.55 -0.38
N ARG A 74 9.15 -1.41 -0.44
CA ARG A 74 7.87 -1.21 -1.12
C ARG A 74 6.76 -1.56 -0.18
N LEU A 75 5.88 -0.62 0.07
CA LEU A 75 4.74 -0.74 0.95
C LEU A 75 3.45 -0.62 0.14
N GLU A 76 2.52 -1.57 0.34
CA GLU A 76 1.20 -1.57 -0.29
C GLU A 76 0.13 -1.56 0.81
N SER A 77 -0.83 -0.63 0.75
CA SER A 77 -1.87 -0.55 1.78
C SER A 77 -2.67 -1.85 1.86
N LYS A 78 -2.96 -2.29 3.10
CA LYS A 78 -3.84 -3.44 3.34
C LYS A 78 -5.28 -3.14 2.97
N GLN A 79 -5.70 -1.88 3.13
CA GLN A 79 -6.99 -1.41 2.69
C GLN A 79 -6.96 -1.05 1.21
N VAL A 80 -7.99 -1.45 0.48
CA VAL A 80 -8.23 -1.11 -0.93
C VAL A 80 -9.35 -0.09 -1.03
N TYR A 81 -9.34 0.69 -2.11
CA TYR A 81 -10.21 1.84 -2.31
C TYR A 81 -10.87 1.80 -3.68
N ASN A 82 -12.10 2.30 -3.74
CA ASN A 82 -12.90 2.51 -4.95
C ASN A 82 -13.41 3.96 -5.03
N GLY A 83 -12.64 4.89 -4.51
CA GLY A 83 -12.95 6.31 -4.47
C GLY A 83 -12.58 6.97 -3.14
N GLY A 84 -12.60 8.29 -3.11
CA GLY A 84 -12.27 9.10 -1.95
C GLY A 84 -11.31 10.24 -2.26
N LEU A 85 -10.85 10.91 -1.22
CA LEU A 85 -9.83 11.94 -1.31
C LEU A 85 -8.61 11.49 -0.51
N PHE A 86 -7.46 11.40 -1.18
CA PHE A 86 -6.19 10.91 -0.65
C PHE A 86 -5.22 12.08 -0.57
N ILE A 87 -4.63 12.33 0.59
CA ILE A 87 -3.71 13.46 0.82
C ILE A 87 -2.43 12.92 1.44
N GLY A 88 -1.34 12.91 0.66
CA GLY A 88 0.01 12.58 1.13
C GLY A 88 0.81 13.83 1.45
N ASP A 89 1.31 13.94 2.68
CA ASP A 89 2.19 15.02 3.14
C ASP A 89 3.60 14.47 3.29
N PHE A 90 4.52 14.94 2.44
CA PHE A 90 5.91 14.51 2.41
C PHE A 90 6.83 15.68 2.78
N ALA A 91 7.65 15.50 3.82
CA ALA A 91 8.69 16.47 4.17
C ALA A 91 9.92 16.32 3.25
N HIS A 92 10.14 15.10 2.75
CA HIS A 92 11.25 14.77 1.85
C HIS A 92 10.87 13.60 0.94
N MET A 93 11.42 13.56 -0.27
CA MET A 93 11.35 12.45 -1.20
C MET A 93 12.75 12.09 -1.72
N PRO A 94 12.98 10.90 -2.30
CA PRO A 94 14.26 10.58 -2.91
C PRO A 94 14.71 11.65 -3.92
N PRO A 95 16.00 12.02 -3.92
CA PRO A 95 16.53 13.12 -4.73
C PRO A 95 16.63 12.78 -6.21
N SER A 96 16.99 13.78 -7.02
CA SER A 96 17.22 13.66 -8.48
C SER A 96 18.57 12.98 -8.79
N VAL A 97 18.72 11.70 -8.47
CA VAL A 97 19.97 10.92 -8.59
C VAL A 97 19.81 9.77 -9.57
N CYS A 98 20.82 9.59 -10.42
CA CYS A 98 20.88 8.49 -11.39
C CYS A 98 20.56 7.13 -10.74
N GLY A 99 19.75 6.34 -11.40
CA GLY A 99 19.36 5.00 -10.96
C GLY A 99 18.13 4.94 -10.07
N LEU A 100 17.71 6.05 -9.47
CA LEU A 100 16.49 6.10 -8.64
C LEU A 100 15.22 6.10 -9.50
N TRP A 101 14.21 5.41 -9.00
CA TRP A 101 12.83 5.41 -9.51
C TRP A 101 11.86 5.32 -8.32
N PRO A 102 11.70 6.39 -7.56
CA PRO A 102 10.73 6.47 -6.48
C PRO A 102 9.33 6.76 -7.00
N ALA A 103 8.31 6.21 -6.33
CA ALA A 103 6.91 6.49 -6.65
C ALA A 103 6.00 6.47 -5.40
N PHE A 104 4.98 7.32 -5.45
CA PHE A 104 3.78 7.29 -4.62
C PHE A 104 2.58 7.18 -5.55
N TRP A 105 1.86 6.06 -5.50
CA TRP A 105 0.94 5.65 -6.54
C TRP A 105 -0.17 4.74 -6.02
N MET A 106 -1.10 4.39 -6.87
CA MET A 106 -2.18 3.45 -6.56
C MET A 106 -2.40 2.49 -7.72
N TYR A 107 -2.68 1.23 -7.44
CA TYR A 107 -3.04 0.24 -8.47
C TYR A 107 -4.02 -0.79 -7.94
N GLY A 108 -4.81 -1.37 -8.86
CA GLY A 108 -5.73 -2.46 -8.58
C GLY A 108 -5.11 -3.84 -8.79
N PRO A 109 -5.72 -4.91 -8.25
CA PRO A 109 -5.11 -6.25 -8.17
C PRO A 109 -4.92 -6.94 -9.52
N ASP A 110 -5.66 -6.56 -10.54
CA ASP A 110 -5.63 -7.17 -11.89
C ASP A 110 -5.08 -6.15 -12.90
N TRP A 111 -3.78 -5.86 -12.77
CA TRP A 111 -3.10 -4.88 -13.61
C TRP A 111 -2.97 -5.36 -15.07
N PRO A 112 -3.23 -4.51 -16.10
CA PRO A 112 -3.68 -3.12 -16.00
C PRO A 112 -5.22 -2.97 -15.98
N ALA A 113 -5.99 -4.06 -15.89
CA ALA A 113 -7.45 -4.06 -16.02
C ALA A 113 -8.17 -3.40 -14.82
N SER A 114 -7.52 -3.35 -13.67
CA SER A 114 -8.01 -2.66 -12.48
C SER A 114 -7.41 -1.26 -12.30
N GLY A 115 -6.60 -0.81 -13.27
CA GLY A 115 -6.05 0.53 -13.36
C GLY A 115 -4.85 0.79 -12.44
N GLU A 116 -4.16 1.88 -12.75
CA GLU A 116 -3.04 2.44 -11.98
C GLU A 116 -3.03 3.95 -12.14
N ILE A 117 -2.73 4.68 -11.08
CA ILE A 117 -2.48 6.13 -11.08
C ILE A 117 -1.20 6.41 -10.31
N ASP A 118 -0.21 6.96 -11.00
CA ASP A 118 1.04 7.44 -10.43
C ASP A 118 0.89 8.89 -10.03
N ILE A 119 0.82 9.16 -8.73
CA ILE A 119 0.60 10.50 -8.19
C ILE A 119 1.90 11.28 -8.17
N VAL A 120 2.98 10.59 -7.74
CA VAL A 120 4.35 11.10 -7.74
C VAL A 120 5.24 10.04 -8.36
N GLU A 121 5.84 10.32 -9.52
CA GLU A 121 6.77 9.46 -10.18
C GLU A 121 7.82 10.24 -10.98
N GLY A 122 9.02 9.69 -11.04
CA GLY A 122 10.10 10.16 -11.89
C GLY A 122 11.28 9.22 -11.83
N ALA A 123 12.26 9.42 -12.69
CA ALA A 123 13.42 8.55 -12.80
C ALA A 123 14.71 9.33 -13.00
N ASN A 124 15.81 8.77 -12.49
CA ASN A 124 17.16 9.33 -12.64
C ASN A 124 17.24 10.78 -12.12
N GLN A 125 17.68 11.70 -12.97
CA GLN A 125 17.89 13.11 -12.65
C GLN A 125 16.62 13.97 -12.84
N ALA A 126 15.43 13.36 -12.82
CA ALA A 126 14.17 14.10 -12.93
C ALA A 126 14.01 15.15 -11.81
N THR A 127 13.57 16.34 -12.18
CA THR A 127 13.26 17.45 -11.26
C THR A 127 11.81 17.90 -11.37
N VAL A 128 11.05 17.26 -12.24
CA VAL A 128 9.63 17.52 -12.50
C VAL A 128 8.88 16.21 -12.36
N ASN A 129 7.75 16.24 -11.66
CA ASN A 129 6.87 15.10 -11.50
C ASN A 129 6.19 14.71 -12.82
N VAL A 130 5.94 13.42 -12.99
CA VAL A 130 5.04 12.89 -14.03
C VAL A 130 3.86 12.21 -13.32
N ILE A 131 2.64 12.60 -13.69
CA ILE A 131 1.42 12.01 -13.16
C ILE A 131 0.84 11.13 -14.26
N SER A 132 0.81 9.82 -14.06
CA SER A 132 0.46 8.85 -15.11
C SER A 132 -0.79 8.05 -14.76
N GLY A 133 -1.44 7.52 -15.80
CA GLY A 133 -2.52 6.55 -15.67
C GLY A 133 -2.32 5.39 -16.63
N HIS A 134 -2.52 4.17 -16.13
CA HIS A 134 -2.36 2.94 -16.91
C HIS A 134 -3.64 2.09 -16.80
N THR A 135 -4.16 1.68 -17.95
CA THR A 135 -5.39 0.90 -18.04
C THR A 135 -5.33 -0.09 -19.21
N THR A 136 -6.33 -0.92 -19.35
CA THR A 136 -6.59 -1.59 -20.64
C THR A 136 -7.07 -0.57 -21.67
N SER A 137 -7.11 -0.98 -22.95
CA SER A 137 -7.49 -0.11 -24.08
C SER A 137 -8.86 0.55 -23.91
N GLY A 138 -8.98 1.78 -24.42
CA GLY A 138 -10.23 2.55 -24.49
C GLY A 138 -10.41 3.63 -23.44
N CYS A 139 -9.45 3.80 -22.50
CA CYS A 139 -9.36 4.98 -21.65
C CYS A 139 -8.37 5.97 -22.26
N THR A 140 -8.83 7.19 -22.52
CA THR A 140 -7.97 8.26 -23.08
C THR A 140 -8.19 9.56 -22.33
N LEU A 141 -7.17 10.41 -22.31
CA LEU A 141 -7.30 11.76 -21.76
C LEU A 141 -8.14 12.65 -22.66
N PRO A 142 -8.95 13.56 -22.11
CA PRO A 142 -9.75 14.48 -22.90
C PRO A 142 -8.88 15.47 -23.69
N ASN A 143 -9.36 15.88 -24.85
CA ASN A 143 -8.78 16.98 -25.61
C ASN A 143 -9.10 18.31 -24.90
N ASN A 144 -8.15 19.07 -24.44
CA ASN A 144 -8.31 20.33 -23.69
C ASN A 144 -8.99 20.12 -22.30
N PRO A 145 -8.42 19.34 -21.42
CA PRO A 145 -8.93 19.20 -20.06
C PRO A 145 -8.84 20.52 -19.28
N ALA A 146 -9.74 20.71 -18.31
CA ALA A 146 -9.66 21.82 -17.36
C ALA A 146 -8.61 21.52 -16.28
N VAL A 147 -7.33 21.60 -16.65
CA VAL A 147 -6.17 21.35 -15.78
C VAL A 147 -5.17 22.50 -15.85
N SER A 148 -4.31 22.60 -14.85
CA SER A 148 -3.16 23.51 -14.85
C SER A 148 -1.94 22.88 -15.52
N GLY A 149 -1.82 21.55 -15.50
CA GLY A 149 -0.73 20.80 -16.11
C GLY A 149 -0.87 20.68 -17.63
N GLN A 150 0.11 20.03 -18.23
CA GLN A 150 0.17 19.74 -19.65
C GLN A 150 0.15 18.22 -19.86
N ASN A 151 -0.78 17.71 -20.67
CA ASN A 151 -0.76 16.32 -21.10
C ASN A 151 0.27 16.10 -22.20
N LEU A 152 1.06 15.02 -22.08
CA LEU A 152 2.08 14.64 -23.07
C LEU A 152 1.58 13.45 -23.91
N LEU A 153 1.06 12.41 -23.26
CA LEU A 153 0.47 11.22 -23.89
C LEU A 153 -0.98 11.10 -23.44
N THR A 154 -1.85 10.72 -24.36
CA THR A 154 -3.30 10.74 -24.11
C THR A 154 -3.95 9.36 -24.05
N ASP A 155 -3.29 8.31 -24.54
CA ASP A 155 -3.79 6.94 -24.50
C ASP A 155 -3.23 6.22 -23.26
N CYS A 156 -4.14 5.76 -22.39
CA CYS A 156 -3.75 5.12 -21.12
C CYS A 156 -3.51 3.60 -21.26
N GLU A 157 -3.65 3.04 -22.49
CA GLU A 157 -3.45 1.61 -22.70
C GLU A 157 -2.04 1.15 -22.30
N SER A 158 -1.96 0.10 -21.49
CA SER A 158 -0.72 -0.51 -20.99
C SER A 158 -0.82 -2.04 -21.01
N PRO A 159 0.19 -2.75 -21.53
CA PRO A 159 1.23 -2.22 -22.38
C PRO A 159 0.65 -1.75 -23.72
N GLY A 160 0.91 -0.49 -24.08
CA GLY A 160 0.42 0.12 -25.30
C GLY A 160 1.51 0.32 -26.35
N THR A 161 1.23 1.18 -27.33
CA THR A 161 2.19 1.55 -28.39
C THR A 161 3.35 2.42 -27.89
N THR A 162 3.27 2.95 -26.68
CA THR A 162 4.23 3.88 -26.04
C THR A 162 5.16 3.22 -25.04
N ASN A 163 5.46 1.93 -25.20
CA ASN A 163 6.34 1.18 -24.28
C ASN A 163 5.91 1.25 -22.81
N ASN A 164 4.62 1.10 -22.55
CA ASN A 164 4.05 1.11 -21.21
C ASN A 164 4.11 2.49 -20.49
N ALA A 165 4.21 3.58 -21.21
CA ALA A 165 4.23 4.92 -20.61
C ALA A 165 2.83 5.40 -20.16
N GLY A 166 1.76 4.74 -20.57
CA GLY A 166 0.38 5.14 -20.29
C GLY A 166 0.04 6.53 -20.81
N CYS A 167 -0.98 7.14 -20.25
CA CYS A 167 -1.32 8.56 -20.48
C CYS A 167 -0.79 9.39 -19.30
N ASN A 168 -0.33 10.63 -19.54
CA ASN A 168 0.33 11.37 -18.49
C ASN A 168 0.23 12.89 -18.60
N TYR A 169 0.45 13.52 -17.45
CA TYR A 169 0.55 14.95 -17.28
C TYR A 169 1.88 15.34 -16.64
N VAL A 170 2.39 16.49 -17.01
CA VAL A 170 3.45 17.19 -16.28
C VAL A 170 2.89 18.46 -15.68
N PRO A 171 3.35 18.88 -14.48
CA PRO A 171 2.96 20.15 -13.88
C PRO A 171 3.25 21.35 -14.78
N PRO A 172 2.57 22.48 -14.58
CA PRO A 172 2.87 23.69 -15.32
C PRO A 172 4.28 24.18 -15.00
N THR A 173 4.97 24.81 -15.96
CA THR A 173 6.33 25.32 -15.81
C THR A 173 6.50 26.34 -14.68
N SER A 174 5.41 26.90 -14.17
CA SER A 174 5.39 27.79 -12.99
C SER A 174 5.50 27.01 -11.67
N ASP A 175 5.19 25.73 -11.65
CA ASP A 175 5.38 24.86 -10.48
C ASP A 175 6.73 24.14 -10.58
N THR A 176 7.74 24.73 -9.96
CA THR A 176 9.13 24.30 -10.07
C THR A 176 9.59 23.39 -8.92
N HIS A 177 8.69 23.02 -8.00
CA HIS A 177 9.04 22.28 -6.79
C HIS A 177 8.26 20.96 -6.67
N THR A 178 8.08 20.28 -7.80
CA THR A 178 7.17 19.14 -7.88
C THR A 178 7.85 17.79 -7.66
N TYR A 179 9.19 17.70 -7.73
CA TYR A 179 9.87 16.41 -7.65
C TYR A 179 11.35 16.56 -7.26
N GLY A 180 11.89 15.55 -6.57
CA GLY A 180 13.31 15.39 -6.29
C GLY A 180 13.93 16.56 -5.50
N ASP A 181 15.11 17.01 -5.93
CA ASP A 181 15.85 18.06 -5.24
C ASP A 181 15.08 19.38 -5.11
N PRO A 182 14.38 19.88 -6.15
CA PRO A 182 13.55 21.09 -5.99
C PRO A 182 12.43 20.97 -4.96
N PHE A 183 11.78 19.80 -4.89
CA PHE A 183 10.76 19.52 -3.87
C PHE A 183 11.36 19.53 -2.46
N ASN A 184 12.50 18.89 -2.27
CA ASN A 184 13.20 18.83 -0.99
C ASN A 184 13.71 20.21 -0.56
N ALA A 185 14.15 21.06 -1.51
CA ALA A 185 14.70 22.40 -1.23
C ALA A 185 13.69 23.34 -0.56
N VAL A 186 12.39 23.10 -0.69
CA VAL A 186 11.31 23.88 -0.07
C VAL A 186 10.68 23.20 1.16
N GLY A 187 11.29 22.11 1.64
CA GLY A 187 10.80 21.32 2.77
C GLY A 187 9.61 20.41 2.41
N GLY A 188 9.56 19.97 1.16
CA GLY A 188 8.54 19.10 0.67
C GLY A 188 7.22 19.78 0.32
N GLY A 189 6.11 19.05 0.46
CA GLY A 189 4.79 19.53 0.07
C GLY A 189 3.70 18.47 0.25
N VAL A 190 2.55 18.75 -0.34
CA VAL A 190 1.38 17.88 -0.34
C VAL A 190 0.99 17.51 -1.76
N TYR A 191 0.71 16.24 -1.96
CA TYR A 191 -0.03 15.73 -3.12
C TYR A 191 -1.42 15.28 -2.67
N ALA A 192 -2.45 15.68 -3.42
CA ALA A 192 -3.82 15.26 -3.19
C ALA A 192 -4.41 14.63 -4.45
N LEU A 193 -5.10 13.52 -4.29
CA LEU A 193 -5.86 12.84 -5.32
C LEU A 193 -7.32 12.74 -4.89
N GLU A 194 -8.23 13.33 -5.65
CA GLU A 194 -9.67 13.13 -5.51
C GLU A 194 -10.14 12.12 -6.56
N TRP A 195 -10.75 11.05 -6.10
CA TRP A 195 -11.33 10.01 -6.95
C TRP A 195 -12.83 9.94 -6.72
N THR A 196 -13.58 10.36 -7.74
CA THR A 196 -15.04 10.30 -7.81
C THR A 196 -15.49 9.29 -8.88
N ASP A 197 -16.80 9.08 -9.02
CA ASP A 197 -17.35 8.25 -10.11
C ASP A 197 -17.08 8.83 -11.50
N ASP A 198 -16.90 10.15 -11.60
CA ASP A 198 -16.76 10.86 -12.87
C ASP A 198 -15.31 11.13 -13.28
N ALA A 199 -14.42 11.33 -12.28
CA ALA A 199 -13.05 11.73 -12.55
C ALA A 199 -12.10 11.41 -11.40
N ILE A 200 -10.80 11.30 -11.74
CA ILE A 200 -9.68 11.29 -10.81
C ILE A 200 -8.87 12.55 -11.08
N SER A 201 -8.74 13.40 -10.07
CA SER A 201 -8.05 14.69 -10.14
C SER A 201 -6.86 14.73 -9.19
N VAL A 202 -5.72 15.28 -9.62
CA VAL A 202 -4.50 15.36 -8.80
C VAL A 202 -4.04 16.80 -8.70
N TRP A 203 -3.70 17.23 -7.48
CA TRP A 203 -3.11 18.54 -7.15
C TRP A 203 -1.79 18.37 -6.44
N HIS A 204 -0.96 19.41 -6.53
CA HIS A 204 0.28 19.54 -5.78
C HIS A 204 0.40 20.95 -5.17
N TRP A 205 0.95 21.03 -3.97
CA TRP A 205 1.35 22.28 -3.32
C TRP A 205 2.68 22.13 -2.59
N PRO A 206 3.66 23.01 -2.88
CA PRO A 206 4.86 23.07 -2.07
C PRO A 206 4.52 23.50 -0.63
N ARG A 207 5.36 23.15 0.33
CA ARG A 207 5.14 23.27 1.78
C ARG A 207 4.50 24.59 2.21
N GLN A 208 4.94 25.70 1.64
CA GLN A 208 4.48 27.06 2.03
C GLN A 208 3.14 27.45 1.42
N SER A 209 2.62 26.67 0.48
CA SER A 209 1.40 26.98 -0.27
C SER A 209 0.25 26.00 -0.03
N ILE A 210 0.41 25.10 0.97
CA ILE A 210 -0.62 24.10 1.31
C ILE A 210 -1.89 24.83 1.74
N PRO A 211 -3.06 24.49 1.14
CA PRO A 211 -4.35 25.09 1.51
C PRO A 211 -4.68 24.94 3.00
N ALA A 212 -5.30 25.97 3.57
CA ALA A 212 -5.61 26.01 5.00
C ALA A 212 -6.64 24.95 5.44
N ASP A 213 -7.50 24.53 4.55
CA ASP A 213 -8.47 23.46 4.77
C ASP A 213 -7.78 22.09 4.90
N ILE A 214 -6.73 21.82 4.11
CA ILE A 214 -5.87 20.64 4.27
C ILE A 214 -5.17 20.67 5.63
N LEU A 215 -4.54 21.79 5.97
CA LEU A 215 -3.85 21.96 7.26
C LEU A 215 -4.79 21.80 8.46
N SER A 216 -6.06 22.20 8.31
CA SER A 216 -7.08 22.06 9.35
C SER A 216 -7.80 20.71 9.34
N LYS A 217 -7.39 19.78 8.46
CA LYS A 217 -7.98 18.43 8.27
C LYS A 217 -9.47 18.48 7.89
N LYS A 218 -9.86 19.49 7.12
CA LYS A 218 -11.23 19.70 6.58
C LYS A 218 -11.15 20.04 5.09
N PRO A 219 -10.58 19.17 4.26
CA PRO A 219 -10.30 19.47 2.87
C PRO A 219 -11.59 19.68 2.06
N ASP A 220 -11.57 20.69 1.20
CA ASP A 220 -12.65 21.00 0.25
C ASP A 220 -12.05 21.24 -1.15
N PRO A 221 -11.96 20.19 -1.98
CA PRO A 221 -11.38 20.29 -3.32
C PRO A 221 -12.05 21.34 -4.23
N SER A 222 -13.30 21.71 -3.95
CA SER A 222 -14.02 22.72 -4.74
C SER A 222 -13.37 24.12 -4.70
N GLY A 223 -12.55 24.38 -3.65
CA GLY A 223 -11.80 25.62 -3.45
C GLY A 223 -10.36 25.61 -4.00
N TRP A 224 -9.86 24.48 -4.49
CA TRP A 224 -8.43 24.31 -4.80
C TRP A 224 -8.00 24.80 -6.19
N GLY A 225 -8.97 25.20 -7.04
CA GLY A 225 -8.71 25.59 -8.41
C GLY A 225 -8.50 24.39 -9.33
N LEU A 226 -7.87 24.63 -10.49
CA LEU A 226 -7.65 23.58 -11.48
C LEU A 226 -6.67 22.52 -10.96
N PRO A 227 -6.98 21.22 -11.12
CA PRO A 227 -6.02 20.17 -10.82
C PRO A 227 -4.83 20.20 -11.79
N THR A 228 -3.72 19.59 -11.40
CA THR A 228 -2.57 19.38 -12.29
C THR A 228 -2.87 18.32 -13.34
N ALA A 229 -3.58 17.26 -12.95
CA ALA A 229 -3.96 16.14 -13.81
C ALA A 229 -5.42 15.78 -13.62
N LEU A 230 -6.06 15.28 -14.68
CA LEU A 230 -7.46 14.85 -14.71
C LEU A 230 -7.61 13.61 -15.58
N PHE A 231 -7.98 12.50 -14.98
CA PHE A 231 -8.33 11.25 -15.65
C PHE A 231 -9.84 11.02 -15.53
N GLY A 232 -10.43 10.33 -16.50
CA GLY A 232 -11.87 10.10 -16.50
C GLY A 232 -12.60 10.99 -17.50
N THR A 233 -13.83 11.39 -17.19
CA THR A 233 -14.75 12.07 -18.07
C THR A 233 -15.32 11.15 -19.17
N LEU A 234 -15.87 11.69 -20.25
CA LEU A 234 -16.53 10.92 -21.32
C LEU A 234 -15.59 10.03 -22.14
N THR A 235 -14.27 10.23 -22.02
CA THR A 235 -13.26 9.48 -22.77
C THR A 235 -12.65 8.31 -21.97
N CYS A 236 -12.97 8.21 -20.68
CA CYS A 236 -12.48 7.16 -19.79
C CYS A 236 -13.46 6.97 -18.62
N GLU A 237 -14.24 5.91 -18.63
CA GLU A 237 -15.18 5.59 -17.55
C GLU A 237 -14.43 5.14 -16.31
N VAL A 238 -14.33 6.00 -15.28
CA VAL A 238 -13.51 5.76 -14.06
C VAL A 238 -13.84 4.42 -13.43
N ASN A 239 -15.10 4.13 -13.14
CA ASN A 239 -15.53 2.90 -12.47
C ASN A 239 -15.32 1.61 -13.30
N LYS A 240 -15.06 1.75 -14.61
CA LYS A 240 -14.70 0.62 -15.47
C LYS A 240 -13.23 0.26 -15.34
N TYR A 241 -12.36 1.26 -15.29
CA TYR A 241 -10.93 1.09 -15.43
C TYR A 241 -10.17 1.10 -14.10
N PHE A 242 -10.70 1.72 -13.04
CA PHE A 242 -10.03 1.86 -11.74
C PHE A 242 -10.85 1.20 -10.64
N LYS A 243 -10.28 0.18 -9.98
CA LYS A 243 -10.99 -0.65 -9.00
C LYS A 243 -10.06 -1.21 -7.95
N ASP A 244 -10.55 -1.28 -6.71
CA ASP A 244 -9.90 -1.99 -5.60
C ASP A 244 -8.42 -1.64 -5.46
N MET A 245 -8.09 -0.33 -5.57
CA MET A 245 -6.71 0.13 -5.63
C MET A 245 -6.09 0.22 -4.25
N SER A 246 -4.89 -0.32 -4.10
CA SER A 246 -4.02 -0.12 -2.95
C SER A 246 -3.17 1.13 -3.14
N ILE A 247 -2.91 1.85 -2.05
CA ILE A 247 -1.90 2.92 -1.99
C ILE A 247 -0.52 2.27 -1.93
N VAL A 248 0.41 2.74 -2.74
CA VAL A 248 1.79 2.23 -2.78
C VAL A 248 2.78 3.36 -2.59
N ILE A 249 3.82 3.12 -1.80
CA ILE A 249 5.00 3.97 -1.71
C ILE A 249 6.24 3.10 -1.80
N GLN A 250 7.18 3.48 -2.67
CA GLN A 250 8.39 2.71 -2.90
C GLN A 250 9.55 3.58 -3.35
N THR A 251 10.76 3.02 -3.27
CA THR A 251 11.93 3.48 -4.02
C THR A 251 12.48 2.30 -4.80
N ASN A 252 12.26 2.32 -6.12
CA ASN A 252 12.83 1.35 -7.06
C ASN A 252 14.17 1.85 -7.60
N PHE A 253 14.88 0.98 -8.29
CA PHE A 253 16.15 1.28 -8.95
C PHE A 253 16.15 0.68 -10.35
N CYS A 254 16.61 1.47 -11.33
CA CYS A 254 16.81 1.04 -12.72
C CYS A 254 15.49 0.57 -13.39
N GLY A 255 15.41 -0.72 -13.72
CA GLY A 255 14.23 -1.36 -14.29
C GLY A 255 13.73 -0.74 -15.60
N ASP A 256 12.43 -0.93 -15.80
CA ASP A 256 11.76 -0.56 -17.06
C ASP A 256 11.58 0.94 -17.25
N TYR A 257 11.86 1.76 -16.25
CA TYR A 257 11.86 3.21 -16.42
C TYR A 257 13.27 3.80 -16.33
N ALA A 258 13.88 3.90 -15.16
CA ALA A 258 15.18 4.54 -15.00
C ALA A 258 16.29 3.83 -15.78
N GLY A 259 16.22 2.49 -15.89
CA GLY A 259 17.14 1.70 -16.70
C GLY A 259 16.95 1.91 -18.20
N ASN A 260 15.71 1.95 -18.67
CA ASN A 260 15.41 2.10 -20.10
C ASN A 260 15.74 3.49 -20.65
N ILE A 261 15.66 4.55 -19.83
CA ILE A 261 16.03 5.90 -20.26
C ILE A 261 17.49 6.26 -20.00
N TRP A 262 18.31 5.32 -19.48
CA TRP A 262 19.71 5.54 -19.12
C TRP A 262 20.54 6.07 -20.29
N GLY A 263 20.96 7.33 -20.22
CA GLY A 263 21.69 8.01 -21.28
C GLY A 263 20.89 8.29 -22.56
N GLN A 264 19.57 8.26 -22.49
CA GLN A 264 18.70 8.62 -23.61
C GLN A 264 18.18 10.05 -23.45
N ALA A 265 17.93 10.72 -24.58
CA ALA A 265 17.40 12.09 -24.63
C ALA A 265 18.20 13.06 -23.73
N SER A 266 17.58 13.61 -22.69
CA SER A 266 18.21 14.55 -21.75
C SER A 266 18.86 13.85 -20.54
N ASP A 267 18.75 12.52 -20.41
CA ASP A 267 19.39 11.76 -19.34
C ASP A 267 20.91 11.68 -19.58
N THR A 268 21.69 12.07 -18.58
CA THR A 268 23.15 12.08 -18.65
C THR A 268 23.80 11.01 -17.78
N CYS A 269 23.03 10.07 -17.25
CA CYS A 269 23.50 9.07 -16.31
C CYS A 269 24.54 8.09 -16.92
N ASN A 270 24.54 7.92 -18.24
CA ASN A 270 25.58 7.14 -18.94
C ASN A 270 27.00 7.76 -18.86
N GLN A 271 27.11 9.01 -18.38
CA GLN A 271 28.40 9.66 -18.15
C GLN A 271 29.05 9.20 -16.82
N VAL A 272 28.25 8.66 -15.87
CA VAL A 272 28.75 8.21 -14.57
C VAL A 272 28.99 6.70 -14.50
N ALA A 273 28.27 5.91 -15.31
CA ALA A 273 28.50 4.47 -15.47
C ALA A 273 27.91 3.96 -16.80
N PRO A 274 28.44 2.86 -17.36
CA PRO A 274 27.93 2.27 -18.61
C PRO A 274 26.46 1.86 -18.53
N THR A 275 26.03 1.32 -17.38
CA THR A 275 24.64 0.86 -17.15
C THR A 275 24.11 1.34 -15.81
N CYS A 276 22.79 1.44 -15.71
CA CYS A 276 22.12 1.79 -14.48
C CYS A 276 22.47 0.82 -13.34
N ASN A 277 22.40 -0.49 -13.60
CA ASN A 277 22.69 -1.52 -12.61
C ASN A 277 24.11 -1.43 -12.06
N GLU A 278 25.10 -1.16 -12.93
CA GLU A 278 26.50 -0.98 -12.50
C GLU A 278 26.67 0.26 -11.61
N TYR A 279 25.98 1.36 -11.95
CA TYR A 279 26.01 2.55 -11.11
C TYR A 279 25.41 2.28 -9.73
N VAL A 280 24.18 1.76 -9.72
CA VAL A 280 23.44 1.50 -8.46
C VAL A 280 24.16 0.46 -7.61
N ALA A 281 24.74 -0.58 -8.21
CA ALA A 281 25.49 -1.61 -7.50
C ALA A 281 26.71 -1.07 -6.75
N ASN A 282 27.49 -0.17 -7.40
CA ASN A 282 28.82 0.19 -6.96
C ASN A 282 28.94 1.54 -6.23
N ASN A 283 27.88 2.34 -6.19
CA ASN A 283 27.91 3.69 -5.63
C ASN A 283 26.92 3.88 -4.47
N PRO A 284 27.07 3.16 -3.34
CA PRO A 284 26.12 3.27 -2.21
C PRO A 284 25.97 4.70 -1.70
N SER A 285 27.04 5.45 -1.56
CA SER A 285 27.03 6.82 -1.02
C SER A 285 26.24 7.83 -1.87
N ALA A 286 25.94 7.50 -3.13
CA ALA A 286 25.06 8.32 -3.96
C ALA A 286 23.59 8.32 -3.45
N PHE A 287 23.24 7.36 -2.62
CA PHE A 287 21.85 7.13 -2.16
C PHE A 287 21.60 7.53 -0.69
N THR A 288 22.56 8.23 -0.06
CA THR A 288 22.44 8.66 1.35
C THR A 288 21.20 9.51 1.62
N SER A 289 20.75 10.29 0.63
CA SER A 289 19.51 11.08 0.72
C SER A 289 18.32 10.41 0.02
N ALA A 290 18.46 9.15 -0.40
CA ALA A 290 17.37 8.44 -1.11
C ALA A 290 16.34 7.86 -0.12
N TYR A 291 15.54 8.74 0.48
CA TYR A 291 14.49 8.36 1.41
C TYR A 291 13.24 9.22 1.22
N TRP A 292 12.09 8.65 1.60
CA TRP A 292 10.86 9.37 1.86
C TRP A 292 10.79 9.75 3.33
N GLU A 293 10.38 10.97 3.65
CA GLU A 293 9.93 11.37 4.98
C GLU A 293 8.46 11.73 4.89
N VAL A 294 7.61 10.82 5.39
CA VAL A 294 6.16 10.90 5.29
C VAL A 294 5.58 11.39 6.60
N ASN A 295 4.98 12.58 6.58
CA ASN A 295 4.27 13.11 7.73
C ASN A 295 2.97 12.33 7.95
N TYR A 296 2.17 12.12 6.90
CA TYR A 296 0.95 11.29 6.89
C TYR A 296 0.49 11.00 5.47
N ILE A 297 -0.36 9.98 5.32
CA ILE A 297 -1.26 9.81 4.20
C ILE A 297 -2.67 9.71 4.79
N ASP A 298 -3.51 10.72 4.53
CA ASP A 298 -4.88 10.78 5.01
C ASP A 298 -5.86 10.42 3.89
N VAL A 299 -6.84 9.61 4.23
CA VAL A 299 -7.92 9.23 3.33
C VAL A 299 -9.24 9.75 3.88
N TYR A 300 -9.96 10.49 3.04
CA TYR A 300 -11.26 11.05 3.37
C TYR A 300 -12.33 10.44 2.47
N GLN A 301 -13.51 10.25 3.03
CA GLN A 301 -14.70 9.80 2.30
C GLN A 301 -15.76 10.89 2.31
N LEU A 302 -16.51 11.02 1.20
CA LEU A 302 -17.70 11.88 1.16
C LEU A 302 -18.73 11.34 2.15
N GLY A 303 -19.04 12.12 3.17
CA GLY A 303 -20.11 11.79 4.09
C GLY A 303 -21.43 11.66 3.32
N LEU A 304 -22.06 10.49 3.37
CA LEU A 304 -23.47 10.38 3.04
C LEU A 304 -24.19 11.35 3.97
N GLY A 305 -24.69 12.47 3.43
CA GLY A 305 -25.43 13.44 4.23
C GLY A 305 -26.44 12.68 5.08
N ASN A 306 -26.36 12.83 6.40
CA ASN A 306 -27.32 12.27 7.34
C ASN A 306 -28.71 12.75 6.91
N THR A 307 -29.41 11.95 6.14
CA THR A 307 -30.86 11.97 6.10
C THR A 307 -31.30 11.48 7.47
N THR A 308 -31.37 12.39 8.44
CA THR A 308 -32.08 12.17 9.66
C THR A 308 -33.54 11.96 9.30
N THR A 309 -33.87 10.72 8.99
CA THR A 309 -35.24 10.27 9.06
C THR A 309 -35.56 10.21 10.57
N SER A 310 -36.11 11.29 11.07
CA SER A 310 -36.71 11.31 12.42
C SER A 310 -37.90 10.35 12.40
N THR A 311 -37.65 9.11 12.78
CA THR A 311 -38.72 8.19 13.19
C THR A 311 -39.22 8.69 14.54
N PRO A 312 -40.51 8.97 14.72
CA PRO A 312 -41.02 9.36 16.03
C PRO A 312 -40.89 8.17 16.98
N GLU A 313 -40.17 8.41 18.07
CA GLU A 313 -40.00 7.46 19.17
C GLU A 313 -41.36 7.20 19.83
N PRO A 314 -41.81 5.95 20.03
CA PRO A 314 -43.01 5.66 20.81
C PRO A 314 -42.75 5.92 22.29
N THR A 315 -43.44 6.88 22.86
CA THR A 315 -43.40 7.23 24.29
C THR A 315 -43.88 6.03 25.11
N THR A 316 -42.94 5.29 25.68
CA THR A 316 -43.26 4.24 26.65
C THR A 316 -43.04 4.78 28.05
N THR A 317 -44.12 5.00 28.78
CA THR A 317 -44.13 5.37 30.18
C THR A 317 -43.67 4.18 31.02
N THR A 318 -42.45 4.21 31.52
CA THR A 318 -41.93 3.17 32.44
C THR A 318 -41.99 3.66 33.87
N THR A 319 -42.84 3.00 34.65
CA THR A 319 -42.95 3.16 36.11
C THR A 319 -41.70 2.62 36.79
N VAL A 320 -40.95 3.50 37.48
CA VAL A 320 -39.79 3.13 38.28
C VAL A 320 -40.21 2.43 39.56
N LYS A 321 -39.84 1.17 39.73
CA LYS A 321 -39.84 0.49 41.05
C LYS A 321 -38.42 0.50 41.60
N THR A 322 -38.20 1.24 42.67
CA THR A 322 -36.96 1.32 43.45
C THR A 322 -36.81 0.04 44.28
N THR A 323 -35.76 -0.72 44.08
CA THR A 323 -35.35 -1.78 45.00
C THR A 323 -33.92 -1.51 45.46
N SER A 324 -33.78 -1.20 46.75
CA SER A 324 -32.49 -1.00 47.42
C SER A 324 -31.81 -2.34 47.65
N THR A 325 -30.56 -2.51 47.20
CA THR A 325 -29.72 -3.63 47.61
C THR A 325 -28.49 -3.12 48.37
N VAL A 326 -28.35 -3.69 49.56
CA VAL A 326 -27.30 -3.38 50.56
C VAL A 326 -25.99 -4.07 50.12
N PHE A 327 -24.90 -3.33 50.08
CA PHE A 327 -23.54 -3.89 49.93
C PHE A 327 -22.94 -4.23 51.27
N THR A 328 -22.53 -5.49 51.45
CA THR A 328 -21.68 -5.91 52.56
C THR A 328 -20.25 -6.13 52.02
N THR A 329 -19.31 -5.45 52.63
CA THR A 329 -17.86 -5.58 52.45
C THR A 329 -17.32 -6.74 53.26
N VAL A 330 -16.37 -7.54 52.67
CA VAL A 330 -15.55 -8.49 53.40
C VAL A 330 -14.07 -8.33 52.96
N PRO A 331 -13.12 -8.40 53.90
CA PRO A 331 -11.76 -7.89 53.68
C PRO A 331 -10.73 -8.94 53.20
N ASN A 332 -9.67 -8.41 52.61
CA ASN A 332 -8.46 -9.12 52.15
C ASN A 332 -7.61 -9.66 53.32
N PRO A 333 -6.93 -10.78 53.17
CA PRO A 333 -5.65 -10.94 53.84
C PRO A 333 -4.46 -11.29 52.93
N ALA A 334 -3.39 -10.75 53.38
CA ALA A 334 -2.04 -10.59 52.91
C ALA A 334 -1.20 -11.89 52.69
N THR A 335 -0.21 -11.68 51.82
CA THR A 335 1.18 -12.15 51.80
C THR A 335 1.56 -13.57 52.26
N MET A 336 2.29 -14.30 51.41
CA MET A 336 3.59 -14.92 51.80
C MET A 336 4.48 -15.23 50.57
N SER A 337 5.70 -14.79 50.71
CA SER A 337 6.93 -15.08 49.95
C SER A 337 7.41 -16.50 50.23
N HIS A 338 8.05 -17.16 49.23
CA HIS A 338 9.30 -17.89 49.44
C HIS A 338 10.02 -18.26 48.14
N ASN A 339 11.31 -18.03 48.17
CA ASN A 339 12.41 -18.45 47.30
C ASN A 339 12.48 -19.97 47.10
N SER A 340 12.97 -20.43 45.95
CA SER A 340 14.15 -21.29 45.89
C SER A 340 14.64 -21.53 44.43
N THR A 341 15.91 -21.34 44.28
CA THR A 341 16.85 -21.64 43.20
C THR A 341 16.98 -23.15 42.98
N ALA A 342 17.08 -23.61 41.73
CA ALA A 342 17.88 -24.81 41.39
C ALA A 342 18.33 -24.75 39.91
N LEU A 343 19.63 -24.63 39.73
CA LEU A 343 20.40 -24.90 38.52
C LEU A 343 20.48 -26.43 38.31
N ILE A 344 20.19 -26.89 37.10
CA ILE A 344 20.74 -28.16 36.62
C ILE A 344 21.25 -27.99 35.19
N SER A 345 22.55 -28.12 35.05
CA SER A 345 23.34 -28.30 33.85
C SER A 345 23.27 -29.77 33.43
N THR A 346 22.98 -30.10 32.18
CA THR A 346 23.42 -31.37 31.60
C THR A 346 23.79 -31.20 30.12
N THR A 347 24.90 -31.75 29.82
CA THR A 347 25.74 -31.84 28.66
C THR A 347 25.11 -32.57 27.47
N LEU A 348 25.47 -32.09 26.25
CA LEU A 348 25.28 -32.73 24.94
C LEU A 348 25.96 -34.10 24.82
N PRO A 349 25.49 -34.94 23.94
CA PRO A 349 26.41 -35.70 23.09
C PRO A 349 26.20 -35.40 21.59
N SER A 350 27.35 -35.29 20.94
CA SER A 350 27.58 -35.21 19.50
C SER A 350 27.13 -36.51 18.82
N ALA A 351 26.40 -36.37 17.67
CA ALA A 351 26.23 -37.50 16.73
C ALA A 351 26.16 -36.99 15.29
N ALA A 352 27.09 -37.47 14.55
CA ALA A 352 27.26 -37.80 13.15
C ALA A 352 26.42 -37.09 12.09
N VAL A 353 27.13 -36.45 11.18
CA VAL A 353 26.73 -35.98 9.85
C VAL A 353 26.35 -37.16 8.97
N SER A 354 25.11 -37.18 8.47
CA SER A 354 24.66 -38.03 7.36
C SER A 354 24.27 -37.12 6.21
N THR A 355 24.98 -37.24 5.09
CA THR A 355 24.72 -36.57 3.83
C THR A 355 23.65 -37.34 3.06
N ALA A 356 22.43 -36.78 2.99
CA ALA A 356 21.42 -37.12 1.97
C ALA A 356 20.83 -35.82 1.42
N PRO A 357 20.50 -35.76 0.12
CA PRO A 357 19.99 -34.54 -0.50
C PRO A 357 18.60 -34.19 0.07
N PRO A 358 18.29 -32.88 0.22
CA PRO A 358 16.99 -32.47 0.75
C PRO A 358 15.88 -32.79 -0.23
N SER A 359 14.90 -33.54 0.23
CA SER A 359 13.59 -33.64 -0.38
C SER A 359 12.89 -32.27 -0.30
N PRO A 360 12.05 -31.89 -1.28
CA PRO A 360 11.37 -30.60 -1.24
C PRO A 360 10.46 -30.53 -0.01
N SER A 361 10.68 -29.51 0.81
CA SER A 361 9.82 -29.15 1.94
C SER A 361 8.51 -28.62 1.35
N THR A 362 7.48 -29.42 1.41
CA THR A 362 6.09 -28.94 1.23
C THR A 362 5.65 -28.38 2.58
N ASP A 363 5.87 -27.09 2.79
CA ASP A 363 5.22 -26.33 3.85
C ASP A 363 3.83 -25.87 3.35
N PRO A 364 2.71 -26.38 3.90
CA PRO A 364 1.37 -26.15 3.36
C PRO A 364 0.73 -24.83 3.83
N LEU A 365 1.49 -23.85 4.32
CA LEU A 365 0.94 -22.64 4.97
C LEU A 365 1.29 -21.32 4.29
N VAL A 366 1.85 -21.32 3.08
CA VAL A 366 1.97 -20.11 2.27
C VAL A 366 0.92 -20.18 1.16
N PRO A 367 -0.16 -19.38 1.21
CA PRO A 367 -1.09 -19.31 0.08
C PRO A 367 -0.36 -18.69 -1.11
N GLU A 368 -0.29 -19.42 -2.21
CA GLU A 368 0.05 -18.84 -3.52
C GLU A 368 -0.85 -17.64 -3.81
N ARG A 369 -0.27 -16.57 -4.31
CA ARG A 369 -0.86 -15.24 -4.42
C ARG A 369 -1.81 -15.06 -5.60
N GLU A 370 -2.05 -16.06 -6.37
CA GLU A 370 -3.05 -16.02 -7.44
C GLU A 370 -4.34 -16.67 -7.00
N PRO A 371 -5.52 -16.16 -7.43
CA PRO A 371 -6.77 -16.87 -7.23
C PRO A 371 -6.73 -18.15 -8.06
N ALA A 372 -6.11 -19.18 -7.52
CA ALA A 372 -6.18 -20.52 -8.11
C ALA A 372 -7.65 -20.94 -8.07
N THR A 373 -8.23 -21.16 -9.22
CA THR A 373 -9.51 -21.86 -9.30
C THR A 373 -9.25 -23.34 -9.16
N ILE A 374 -9.87 -23.98 -8.19
CA ILE A 374 -9.84 -25.44 -8.01
C ILE A 374 -11.27 -25.93 -8.21
N ASP A 375 -11.49 -26.71 -9.24
CA ASP A 375 -12.80 -27.31 -9.60
C ASP A 375 -13.97 -26.29 -9.60
N GLY A 376 -13.71 -25.07 -10.13
CA GLY A 376 -14.70 -24.00 -10.21
C GLY A 376 -14.85 -23.13 -8.97
N TYR A 377 -14.04 -23.34 -7.92
CA TYR A 377 -13.96 -22.47 -6.75
C TYR A 377 -12.76 -21.53 -6.88
N ALA A 378 -12.99 -20.23 -6.69
CA ALA A 378 -11.95 -19.22 -6.62
C ALA A 378 -11.52 -18.98 -5.17
N PHE A 379 -10.22 -18.75 -4.93
CA PHE A 379 -9.72 -18.36 -3.63
C PHE A 379 -10.15 -16.91 -3.32
N LEU A 380 -10.88 -16.71 -2.22
CA LEU A 380 -11.41 -15.42 -1.81
C LEU A 380 -10.59 -14.75 -0.68
N GLY A 381 -9.48 -15.36 -0.25
CA GLY A 381 -8.67 -14.88 0.85
C GLY A 381 -8.72 -15.78 2.08
N CYS A 382 -7.95 -15.41 3.10
CA CYS A 382 -7.94 -16.08 4.39
C CYS A 382 -8.91 -15.38 5.35
N PHE A 383 -9.74 -16.16 6.04
CA PHE A 383 -10.67 -15.67 7.05
C PHE A 383 -10.36 -16.32 8.38
N GLY A 384 -10.22 -15.54 9.44
CA GLY A 384 -9.95 -16.02 10.79
C GLY A 384 -11.09 -15.70 11.76
N SER A 385 -11.27 -16.51 12.80
CA SER A 385 -12.16 -16.23 13.92
C SER A 385 -11.61 -16.86 15.18
N ALA A 386 -11.44 -16.06 16.23
CA ALA A 386 -10.97 -16.54 17.54
C ALA A 386 -11.99 -17.44 18.25
N THR A 387 -13.28 -17.31 17.91
CA THR A 387 -14.40 -18.05 18.51
C THR A 387 -15.01 -19.11 17.60
N GLY A 388 -14.42 -19.30 16.39
CA GLY A 388 -14.98 -20.13 15.33
C GLY A 388 -16.10 -19.40 14.55
N PHE A 389 -16.45 -19.96 13.39
CA PHE A 389 -17.48 -19.40 12.51
C PHE A 389 -18.84 -20.02 12.84
N SER A 390 -19.68 -19.31 13.59
CA SER A 390 -20.99 -19.81 14.01
C SER A 390 -21.96 -20.10 12.85
N THR A 391 -21.71 -19.53 11.68
CA THR A 391 -22.52 -19.70 10.47
C THR A 391 -22.05 -20.83 9.56
N PHE A 392 -20.93 -21.50 9.91
CA PHE A 392 -20.35 -22.58 9.11
C PHE A 392 -20.61 -23.94 9.72
N THR A 393 -20.93 -24.91 8.85
CA THR A 393 -21.03 -26.30 9.27
C THR A 393 -19.75 -27.03 8.85
N ALA A 394 -18.98 -27.51 9.82
CA ALA A 394 -17.79 -28.29 9.54
C ALA A 394 -18.18 -29.60 8.83
N LYS A 395 -17.56 -29.90 7.69
CA LYS A 395 -17.76 -31.16 6.94
C LYS A 395 -16.75 -32.23 7.32
N ALA A 396 -15.49 -31.81 7.53
CA ALA A 396 -14.41 -32.70 7.91
C ALA A 396 -13.31 -31.91 8.63
N SER A 397 -12.47 -32.62 9.35
CA SER A 397 -11.19 -32.11 9.86
C SER A 397 -10.13 -33.20 9.75
N ALA A 398 -8.94 -32.83 9.28
CA ALA A 398 -7.80 -33.72 9.20
C ALA A 398 -6.51 -32.88 9.31
N THR A 399 -5.45 -33.48 9.82
CA THR A 399 -4.16 -32.80 9.93
C THR A 399 -3.49 -32.55 8.57
N ASP A 400 -3.92 -33.25 7.56
CA ASP A 400 -3.46 -33.18 6.16
C ASP A 400 -4.49 -32.53 5.23
N MET A 401 -5.39 -31.70 5.78
CA MET A 401 -6.41 -31.02 4.99
C MET A 401 -5.77 -30.07 4.00
N THR A 402 -6.07 -30.26 2.70
CA THR A 402 -5.67 -29.37 1.61
C THR A 402 -6.89 -28.64 1.05
N LEU A 403 -6.67 -27.56 0.30
CA LEU A 403 -7.75 -26.83 -0.36
C LEU A 403 -8.53 -27.74 -1.33
N GLN A 404 -7.84 -28.58 -2.11
CA GLN A 404 -8.49 -29.54 -2.99
C GLN A 404 -9.38 -30.52 -2.23
N LYS A 405 -8.88 -31.14 -1.15
CA LYS A 405 -9.71 -32.01 -0.31
C LYS A 405 -10.93 -31.32 0.26
N CYS A 406 -10.79 -30.03 0.63
CA CYS A 406 -11.90 -29.25 1.15
C CYS A 406 -12.94 -28.98 0.07
N VAL A 407 -12.55 -28.61 -1.14
CA VAL A 407 -13.44 -28.39 -2.28
C VAL A 407 -14.20 -29.67 -2.60
N ASP A 408 -13.54 -30.82 -2.70
CA ASP A 408 -14.15 -32.14 -2.98
C ASP A 408 -15.22 -32.49 -1.93
N LEU A 409 -14.94 -32.24 -0.64
CA LEU A 409 -15.87 -32.53 0.44
C LEU A 409 -17.05 -31.54 0.54
N CYS A 410 -16.89 -30.34 -0.01
CA CYS A 410 -17.89 -29.27 0.04
C CYS A 410 -18.75 -29.17 -1.21
N THR A 411 -18.48 -29.93 -2.26
CA THR A 411 -19.36 -30.04 -3.44
C THR A 411 -20.73 -30.67 -3.05
N PRO A 412 -21.86 -30.10 -3.40
CA PRO A 412 -22.14 -28.98 -4.33
C PRO A 412 -22.32 -27.60 -3.64
N SER A 413 -21.69 -27.33 -2.53
CA SER A 413 -21.80 -26.01 -1.86
C SER A 413 -21.23 -24.89 -2.74
N LYS A 414 -21.80 -23.68 -2.60
CA LYS A 414 -21.37 -22.53 -3.42
C LYS A 414 -19.94 -22.07 -3.09
N TYR A 415 -19.51 -22.27 -1.84
CA TYR A 415 -18.18 -21.89 -1.35
C TYR A 415 -17.60 -23.00 -0.48
N ALA A 416 -16.30 -23.07 -0.42
CA ALA A 416 -15.55 -23.97 0.46
C ALA A 416 -14.37 -23.21 1.08
N GLY A 417 -13.98 -23.57 2.31
CA GLY A 417 -12.86 -22.94 3.00
C GLY A 417 -12.10 -23.94 3.86
N VAL A 418 -10.79 -23.72 4.05
CA VAL A 418 -9.90 -24.56 4.85
C VAL A 418 -9.32 -23.73 5.99
N HIS A 419 -9.60 -24.15 7.22
CA HIS A 419 -8.88 -23.71 8.41
C HIS A 419 -8.94 -24.83 9.42
N GLN A 420 -7.91 -25.63 9.57
CA GLN A 420 -7.92 -26.82 10.40
C GLN A 420 -9.15 -27.75 10.20
N LYS A 421 -10.22 -27.24 9.58
CA LYS A 421 -11.46 -27.94 9.24
C LYS A 421 -11.98 -27.44 7.91
N CYS A 422 -12.55 -28.33 7.10
CA CYS A 422 -13.26 -27.97 5.89
C CYS A 422 -14.68 -27.49 6.24
N VAL A 423 -15.07 -26.33 5.75
CA VAL A 423 -16.40 -25.74 6.02
C VAL A 423 -17.06 -25.26 4.72
N PRO A 424 -18.31 -25.69 4.40
CA PRO A 424 -19.05 -25.14 3.28
C PRO A 424 -19.61 -23.76 3.62
N LEU A 425 -19.49 -22.82 2.71
CA LEU A 425 -19.94 -21.44 2.82
C LEU A 425 -21.22 -21.22 2.00
N SER A 426 -22.31 -21.86 2.38
CA SER A 426 -23.56 -21.78 1.62
C SER A 426 -24.34 -20.47 1.81
N GLN A 427 -24.03 -19.65 2.81
CA GLN A 427 -24.62 -18.33 3.05
C GLN A 427 -23.61 -17.44 3.76
N MET A 428 -22.92 -16.57 3.03
CA MET A 428 -22.04 -15.55 3.63
C MET A 428 -22.70 -14.18 3.59
N ASN A 429 -23.03 -13.66 4.78
CA ASN A 429 -22.84 -12.25 5.11
C ASN A 429 -21.57 -12.21 5.95
N VAL A 430 -20.42 -12.03 5.33
CA VAL A 430 -19.14 -11.84 6.05
C VAL A 430 -19.14 -10.42 6.57
N SER A 431 -19.22 -10.26 7.90
CA SER A 431 -19.01 -8.95 8.50
C SER A 431 -17.55 -8.53 8.32
N ALA A 432 -17.27 -7.23 8.30
CA ALA A 432 -15.92 -6.71 8.20
C ALA A 432 -14.97 -7.19 9.33
N ALA A 433 -15.53 -7.74 10.42
CA ALA A 433 -14.79 -8.28 11.56
C ALA A 433 -14.20 -9.70 11.32
N ASP A 434 -14.65 -10.40 10.27
CA ASP A 434 -14.22 -11.77 9.97
C ASP A 434 -13.13 -11.82 8.87
N ARG A 435 -12.63 -10.66 8.42
CA ARG A 435 -11.52 -10.53 7.48
C ARG A 435 -10.23 -10.24 8.24
N MET A 436 -9.25 -11.10 8.16
CA MET A 436 -7.86 -10.86 8.59
C MET A 436 -6.93 -10.81 7.39
#